data_870d032ce31e8104dfd0f5e24c92724e
#
_entry.id   870d032ce31e8104dfd0f5e24c92724e
#
_cell.length_a   1.000
_cell.length_b   1.000
_cell.length_c   1.000
_cell.angle_alpha   90.00
_cell.angle_beta   90.00
_cell.angle_gamma   90.00
#
_symmetry.space_group_name_H-M   'P 1'
#
loop_
_entity.id
_entity.type
_entity.pdbx_description
1 polymer ?
#
loop_
_entity_poly.entity_id
_entity_poly.type
_entity_poly.pdbx_seq_one_letter_code
_entity_poly.pdbx_strand_id
1 'polypeptide(L)'
;VEDGTQLVMCLETRKKMDRGCIRLCIGGDYGFAWTPQGTNAKDIQTFVEMLGFSPMEAILASTKFGGEIMNMGDELGMIKEGYLADLLLVDGDPIADVRILQDKNRLLAIMKDGKFHKAPRMNEQRRRLTA
;
A
#
# COMPACT_ATOMS: atom_id res chain seq x y z
N VAL A 1 -25.90 -4.89 2.01
CA VAL A 1 -26.38 -3.52 2.18
C VAL A 1 -25.71 -3.04 3.46
N GLU A 2 -24.55 -2.43 3.32
CA GLU A 2 -23.87 -1.82 4.45
C GLU A 2 -24.62 -0.54 4.79
N ASP A 3 -25.13 -0.51 6.01
CA ASP A 3 -25.87 0.61 6.55
C ASP A 3 -24.90 1.81 6.63
N GLY A 4 -25.32 2.94 6.03
CA GLY A 4 -24.52 4.17 6.07
C GLY A 4 -24.16 4.63 7.50
N THR A 5 -24.88 4.14 8.49
CA THR A 5 -24.61 4.33 9.93
C THR A 5 -23.23 3.76 10.33
N GLN A 6 -22.85 2.58 9.81
CA GLN A 6 -21.55 1.97 10.13
C GLN A 6 -20.39 2.81 9.57
N LEU A 7 -20.55 3.33 8.35
CA LEU A 7 -19.52 4.20 7.73
C LEU A 7 -19.34 5.50 8.53
N VAL A 8 -20.45 6.12 8.97
CA VAL A 8 -20.41 7.32 9.82
C VAL A 8 -19.69 7.03 11.14
N MET A 9 -19.98 5.90 11.79
CA MET A 9 -19.29 5.49 13.02
C MET A 9 -17.78 5.28 12.79
N CYS A 10 -17.38 4.67 11.66
CA CYS A 10 -15.97 4.51 11.31
C CYS A 10 -15.27 5.86 11.13
N LEU A 11 -15.90 6.81 10.44
CA LEU A 11 -15.36 8.16 10.23
C LEU A 11 -15.23 8.94 11.54
N GLU A 12 -16.21 8.86 12.43
CA GLU A 12 -16.13 9.50 13.74
C GLU A 12 -15.07 8.87 14.63
N THR A 13 -14.94 7.55 14.58
CA THR A 13 -13.90 6.82 15.32
C THR A 13 -12.52 7.23 14.82
N ARG A 14 -12.32 7.32 13.51
CA ARG A 14 -11.09 7.85 12.93
C ARG A 14 -10.75 9.24 13.46
N LYS A 15 -11.70 10.18 13.45
CA LYS A 15 -11.49 11.53 13.96
C LYS A 15 -11.09 11.56 15.44
N LYS A 16 -11.62 10.64 16.26
CA LYS A 16 -11.22 10.48 17.67
C LYS A 16 -9.80 9.94 17.78
N MET A 17 -9.43 8.97 16.95
CA MET A 17 -8.08 8.39 16.91
C MET A 17 -7.05 9.41 16.47
N ASP A 18 -7.34 10.23 15.45
CA ASP A 18 -6.47 11.32 15.00
C ASP A 18 -6.18 12.31 16.13
N ARG A 19 -7.22 12.70 16.90
CA ARG A 19 -7.05 13.57 18.08
C ARG A 19 -6.24 12.93 19.21
N GLY A 20 -6.30 11.61 19.33
CA GLY A 20 -5.54 10.81 20.30
C GLY A 20 -4.14 10.43 19.84
N CYS A 21 -3.70 10.89 18.65
CA CYS A 21 -2.44 10.48 18.02
C CYS A 21 -2.30 8.95 17.86
N ILE A 22 -3.42 8.25 17.69
CA ILE A 22 -3.45 6.80 17.46
C ILE A 22 -3.23 6.51 15.99
N ARG A 23 -2.20 5.74 15.66
CA ARG A 23 -1.91 5.32 14.30
C ARG A 23 -2.85 4.21 13.86
N LEU A 24 -3.36 4.32 12.64
CA LEU A 24 -4.19 3.32 12.01
C LEU A 24 -3.39 2.58 10.95
N CYS A 25 -3.58 1.27 10.88
CA CYS A 25 -3.00 0.41 9.87
C CYS A 25 -4.09 -0.28 9.06
N ILE A 26 -3.73 -0.68 7.85
CA ILE A 26 -4.60 -1.49 6.99
C ILE A 26 -4.54 -2.94 7.47
N GLY A 27 -5.71 -3.59 7.59
CA GLY A 27 -5.83 -5.00 7.91
C GLY A 27 -7.10 -5.56 7.31
N GLY A 28 -7.02 -6.21 6.14
CA GLY A 28 -8.18 -6.56 5.33
C GLY A 28 -8.75 -7.96 5.56
N ASP A 29 -8.17 -8.76 6.45
CA ASP A 29 -8.61 -10.14 6.74
C ASP A 29 -8.89 -10.94 5.44
N TYR A 30 -7.86 -11.08 4.60
CA TYR A 30 -7.97 -11.69 3.27
C TYR A 30 -8.02 -13.21 3.31
N GLY A 31 -8.77 -13.79 2.38
CA GLY A 31 -8.91 -15.24 2.21
C GLY A 31 -10.36 -15.71 2.14
N PHE A 32 -11.32 -14.80 2.29
CA PHE A 32 -12.74 -15.07 2.13
C PHE A 32 -13.25 -14.78 0.73
N ALA A 33 -14.46 -15.26 0.40
CA ALA A 33 -15.05 -15.07 -0.93
C ALA A 33 -15.21 -13.59 -1.32
N TRP A 34 -15.45 -12.70 -0.35
CA TRP A 34 -15.61 -11.25 -0.54
C TRP A 34 -14.30 -10.46 -0.43
N THR A 35 -13.26 -11.06 0.17
CA THR A 35 -11.90 -10.50 0.27
C THR A 35 -10.87 -11.51 -0.27
N PRO A 36 -10.88 -11.80 -1.59
CA PRO A 36 -9.97 -12.79 -2.16
C PRO A 36 -8.53 -12.32 -2.10
N GLN A 37 -7.60 -13.27 -1.93
CA GLN A 37 -6.17 -13.00 -1.96
C GLN A 37 -5.76 -12.28 -3.24
N GLY A 38 -4.86 -11.29 -3.11
CA GLY A 38 -4.35 -10.51 -4.22
C GLY A 38 -5.16 -9.24 -4.53
N THR A 39 -6.17 -8.90 -3.72
CA THR A 39 -6.93 -7.65 -3.82
C THR A 39 -6.59 -6.65 -2.72
N ASN A 40 -5.54 -6.89 -1.96
CA ASN A 40 -5.10 -6.11 -0.78
C ASN A 40 -4.95 -4.60 -1.06
N ALA A 41 -4.52 -4.21 -2.24
CA ALA A 41 -4.37 -2.79 -2.59
C ALA A 41 -5.72 -2.03 -2.66
N LYS A 42 -6.87 -2.74 -2.68
CA LYS A 42 -8.20 -2.14 -2.59
C LYS A 42 -8.42 -1.43 -1.25
N ASP A 43 -7.80 -1.91 -0.18
CA ASP A 43 -7.92 -1.29 1.13
C ASP A 43 -7.33 0.12 1.16
N ILE A 44 -6.27 0.38 0.40
CA ILE A 44 -5.68 1.72 0.26
C ILE A 44 -6.72 2.67 -0.36
N GLN A 45 -7.43 2.21 -1.40
CA GLN A 45 -8.52 2.97 -2.00
C GLN A 45 -9.65 3.22 -0.98
N THR A 46 -10.05 2.21 -0.23
CA THR A 46 -11.10 2.32 0.80
C THR A 46 -10.70 3.35 1.87
N PHE A 47 -9.46 3.36 2.32
CA PHE A 47 -8.95 4.36 3.26
C PHE A 47 -9.09 5.78 2.72
N VAL A 48 -8.78 5.98 1.44
CA VAL A 48 -8.87 7.31 0.81
C VAL A 48 -10.33 7.69 0.56
N GLU A 49 -11.10 6.86 -0.15
CA GLU A 49 -12.43 7.21 -0.67
C GLU A 49 -13.53 7.13 0.39
N MET A 50 -13.44 6.17 1.32
CA MET A 50 -14.49 5.95 2.32
C MET A 50 -14.12 6.48 3.70
N LEU A 51 -12.85 6.39 4.12
CA LEU A 51 -12.42 6.81 5.45
C LEU A 51 -11.76 8.20 5.46
N GLY A 52 -11.64 8.85 4.30
CA GLY A 52 -11.17 10.23 4.16
C GLY A 52 -9.70 10.43 4.51
N PHE A 53 -8.84 9.40 4.38
CA PHE A 53 -7.40 9.54 4.45
C PHE A 53 -6.87 10.25 3.20
N SER A 54 -5.81 11.02 3.32
CA SER A 54 -5.06 11.42 2.14
C SER A 54 -4.36 10.19 1.52
N PRO A 55 -4.04 10.20 0.22
CA PRO A 55 -3.29 9.12 -0.42
C PRO A 55 -1.99 8.77 0.31
N MET A 56 -1.25 9.78 0.77
CA MET A 56 -0.01 9.59 1.51
C MET A 56 -0.25 8.89 2.86
N GLU A 57 -1.25 9.30 3.63
CA GLU A 57 -1.59 8.66 4.91
C GLU A 57 -1.97 7.19 4.70
N ALA A 58 -2.76 6.87 3.67
CA ALA A 58 -3.15 5.50 3.35
C ALA A 58 -1.93 4.64 2.93
N ILE A 59 -0.98 5.21 2.18
CA ILE A 59 0.28 4.54 1.83
C ILE A 59 1.15 4.33 3.08
N LEU A 60 1.27 5.31 3.96
CA LEU A 60 2.01 5.16 5.22
C LEU A 60 1.37 4.11 6.13
N ALA A 61 0.04 4.05 6.18
CA ALA A 61 -0.71 3.04 6.95
C ALA A 61 -0.46 1.61 6.44
N SER A 62 -0.22 1.46 5.13
CA SER A 62 0.05 0.16 4.50
C SER A 62 1.53 -0.22 4.42
N THR A 63 2.45 0.69 4.76
CA THR A 63 3.90 0.49 4.65
C THR A 63 4.60 0.70 5.99
N LYS A 64 4.92 1.95 6.32
CA LYS A 64 5.66 2.31 7.53
C LYS A 64 5.00 1.80 8.81
N PHE A 65 3.70 2.08 8.96
CA PHE A 65 2.99 1.68 10.19
C PHE A 65 2.77 0.17 10.26
N GLY A 66 2.67 -0.51 9.09
CA GLY A 66 2.68 -1.96 9.02
C GLY A 66 3.99 -2.55 9.57
N GLY A 67 5.14 -2.02 9.19
CA GLY A 67 6.44 -2.40 9.73
C GLY A 67 6.54 -2.19 11.25
N GLU A 68 6.05 -1.04 11.74
CA GLU A 68 6.04 -0.73 13.17
C GLU A 68 5.16 -1.70 13.99
N ILE A 69 3.97 -2.06 13.49
CA ILE A 69 3.08 -3.05 14.14
C ILE A 69 3.73 -4.44 14.21
N MET A 70 4.47 -4.82 13.18
CA MET A 70 5.23 -6.06 13.14
C MET A 70 6.46 -6.06 14.04
N ASN A 71 6.71 -4.97 14.77
CA ASN A 71 7.94 -4.74 15.55
C ASN A 71 9.22 -4.77 14.69
N MET A 72 9.11 -4.37 13.44
CA MET A 72 10.17 -4.29 12.43
C MET A 72 10.27 -2.88 11.82
N GLY A 73 9.91 -1.85 12.58
CA GLY A 73 9.88 -0.46 12.11
C GLY A 73 11.24 0.11 11.74
N ASP A 74 12.32 -0.52 12.20
CA ASP A 74 13.70 -0.17 11.84
C ASP A 74 14.24 -0.96 10.64
N GLU A 75 13.44 -1.89 10.09
CA GLU A 75 13.85 -2.77 8.99
C GLU A 75 12.90 -2.73 7.79
N LEU A 76 11.63 -2.36 7.99
CA LEU A 76 10.57 -2.44 7.00
C LEU A 76 9.79 -1.14 6.82
N GLY A 77 9.14 -1.03 5.67
CA GLY A 77 8.10 -0.03 5.39
C GLY A 77 8.59 1.31 4.87
N MET A 78 9.90 1.50 4.73
CA MET A 78 10.49 2.71 4.17
C MET A 78 11.63 2.40 3.21
N ILE A 79 11.88 3.32 2.27
CA ILE A 79 13.10 3.31 1.44
C ILE A 79 14.18 4.06 2.21
N LYS A 80 15.02 3.31 2.91
CA LYS A 80 16.09 3.86 3.74
C LYS A 80 17.27 2.90 3.77
N GLU A 81 18.49 3.44 3.92
CA GLU A 81 19.70 2.63 4.12
C GLU A 81 19.56 1.72 5.35
N GLY A 82 19.94 0.45 5.21
CA GLY A 82 19.81 -0.58 6.25
C GLY A 82 18.45 -1.28 6.28
N TYR A 83 17.45 -0.79 5.53
CA TYR A 83 16.13 -1.44 5.44
C TYR A 83 16.12 -2.56 4.40
N LEU A 84 15.26 -3.56 4.62
CA LEU A 84 15.00 -4.62 3.65
C LEU A 84 14.47 -4.03 2.34
N ALA A 85 15.02 -4.48 1.22
CA ALA A 85 14.64 -4.00 -0.10
C ALA A 85 13.32 -4.67 -0.56
N ASP A 86 12.23 -4.33 0.12
CA ASP A 86 10.86 -4.68 -0.22
C ASP A 86 10.24 -3.50 -0.98
N LEU A 87 10.28 -3.55 -2.32
CA LEU A 87 10.02 -2.40 -3.18
C LEU A 87 9.00 -2.71 -4.26
N LEU A 88 8.19 -1.71 -4.58
CA LEU A 88 7.35 -1.69 -5.78
C LEU A 88 7.81 -0.56 -6.71
N LEU A 89 8.03 -0.88 -7.98
CA LEU A 89 8.19 0.12 -9.03
C LEU A 89 6.84 0.25 -9.76
N VAL A 90 6.24 1.43 -9.66
CA VAL A 90 4.90 1.71 -10.16
C VAL A 90 4.96 2.66 -11.36
N ASP A 91 4.19 2.36 -12.40
CA ASP A 91 4.02 3.22 -13.57
C ASP A 91 2.90 4.24 -13.29
N GLY A 92 3.31 5.42 -12.83
CA GLY A 92 2.43 6.52 -12.48
C GLY A 92 2.62 7.03 -11.05
N ASP A 93 1.76 7.94 -10.64
CA ASP A 93 1.82 8.59 -9.32
C ASP A 93 0.69 8.06 -8.41
N PRO A 94 1.01 7.21 -7.42
CA PRO A 94 0.01 6.70 -6.49
C PRO A 94 -0.53 7.76 -5.52
N ILE A 95 0.13 8.93 -5.42
CA ILE A 95 -0.41 10.04 -4.63
C ILE A 95 -1.53 10.75 -5.39
N ALA A 96 -1.43 10.83 -6.72
CA ALA A 96 -2.50 11.37 -7.56
C ALA A 96 -3.69 10.40 -7.67
N ASP A 97 -3.43 9.09 -7.76
CA ASP A 97 -4.47 8.06 -7.84
C ASP A 97 -3.99 6.73 -7.24
N VAL A 98 -4.42 6.42 -6.02
CA VAL A 98 -4.04 5.17 -5.33
C VAL A 98 -4.54 3.91 -6.03
N ARG A 99 -5.57 3.99 -6.90
CA ARG A 99 -6.15 2.84 -7.60
C ARG A 99 -5.17 2.18 -8.55
N ILE A 100 -4.14 2.92 -9.01
CA ILE A 100 -3.09 2.35 -9.86
C ILE A 100 -2.35 1.19 -9.21
N LEU A 101 -2.31 1.12 -7.87
CA LEU A 101 -1.69 0.03 -7.12
C LEU A 101 -2.44 -1.30 -7.25
N GLN A 102 -3.70 -1.28 -7.73
CA GLN A 102 -4.49 -2.48 -8.00
C GLN A 102 -4.25 -3.05 -9.41
N ASP A 103 -3.68 -2.24 -10.32
CA ASP A 103 -3.41 -2.68 -11.69
C ASP A 103 -2.03 -3.37 -11.78
N LYS A 104 -2.05 -4.68 -11.93
CA LYS A 104 -0.84 -5.52 -12.07
C LYS A 104 0.06 -5.09 -13.26
N ASN A 105 -0.50 -4.44 -14.28
CA ASN A 105 0.28 -3.96 -15.43
C ASN A 105 1.09 -2.70 -15.08
N ARG A 106 0.60 -1.90 -14.14
CA ARG A 106 1.29 -0.71 -13.64
C ARG A 106 2.36 -1.02 -12.59
N LEU A 107 2.36 -2.21 -12.00
CA LEU A 107 3.45 -2.67 -11.14
C LEU A 107 4.58 -3.19 -12.03
N LEU A 108 5.51 -2.31 -12.41
CA LEU A 108 6.61 -2.63 -13.33
C LEU A 108 7.63 -3.59 -12.73
N ALA A 109 7.90 -3.48 -11.44
CA ALA A 109 8.74 -4.42 -10.70
C ALA A 109 8.20 -4.65 -9.28
N ILE A 110 8.43 -5.84 -8.77
CA ILE A 110 8.14 -6.23 -7.40
C ILE A 110 9.39 -6.89 -6.84
N MET A 111 9.90 -6.35 -5.76
CA MET A 111 11.10 -6.84 -5.08
C MET A 111 10.75 -7.20 -3.63
N LYS A 112 11.27 -8.31 -3.16
CA LYS A 112 11.20 -8.78 -1.79
C LYS A 112 12.59 -9.17 -1.33
N ASP A 113 13.07 -8.59 -0.24
CA ASP A 113 14.39 -8.85 0.32
C ASP A 113 15.52 -8.78 -0.75
N GLY A 114 15.48 -7.73 -1.56
CA GLY A 114 16.43 -7.51 -2.64
C GLY A 114 16.30 -8.44 -3.86
N LYS A 115 15.35 -9.37 -3.87
CA LYS A 115 15.11 -10.32 -4.97
C LYS A 115 13.87 -9.94 -5.77
N PHE A 116 13.98 -9.98 -7.10
CA PHE A 116 12.82 -9.71 -7.96
C PHE A 116 11.85 -10.89 -7.99
N HIS A 117 10.61 -10.67 -7.59
CA HIS A 117 9.46 -11.51 -7.90
C HIS A 117 8.89 -11.18 -9.28
N LYS A 118 8.91 -9.89 -9.65
CA LYS A 118 8.61 -9.38 -10.97
C LYS A 118 9.72 -8.43 -11.37
N ALA A 119 10.53 -8.84 -12.37
CA ALA A 119 11.59 -7.99 -12.90
C ALA A 119 11.01 -6.96 -13.90
N PRO A 120 11.55 -5.74 -13.95
CA PRO A 120 11.14 -4.77 -14.94
C PRO A 120 11.49 -5.29 -16.34
N ARG A 121 10.57 -5.12 -17.30
CA ARG A 121 10.84 -5.45 -18.70
C ARG A 121 11.83 -4.42 -19.24
N MET A 122 13.04 -4.84 -19.52
CA MET A 122 14.01 -4.01 -20.23
C MET A 122 13.59 -3.91 -21.70
N ASN A 123 13.32 -2.69 -22.17
CA ASN A 123 13.14 -2.44 -23.59
C ASN A 123 14.40 -2.89 -24.36
N GLU A 124 14.24 -3.60 -25.48
CA GLU A 124 15.34 -4.05 -26.31
C GLU A 124 16.29 -2.91 -26.75
N GLN A 125 15.78 -1.69 -26.88
CA GLN A 125 16.57 -0.50 -27.14
C GLN A 125 17.60 -0.19 -26.04
N ARG A 126 17.30 -0.43 -24.77
CA ARG A 126 18.27 -0.25 -23.67
C ARG A 126 19.31 -1.36 -23.60
N ARG A 127 18.96 -2.60 -24.00
CA ARG A 127 19.94 -3.70 -24.11
C ARG A 127 21.06 -3.41 -25.10
N ARG A 128 20.75 -2.65 -26.17
CA ARG A 128 21.76 -2.26 -27.21
C ARG A 128 22.68 -1.14 -26.77
N LEU A 129 22.36 -0.40 -25.73
CA LEU A 129 23.18 0.71 -25.21
C LEU A 129 24.12 0.27 -24.07
N THR A 130 23.94 -0.94 -23.53
CA THR A 130 24.75 -1.51 -22.43
C THR A 130 25.59 -2.73 -22.86
N ALA A 131 25.56 -3.10 -24.14
CA ALA A 131 26.41 -4.11 -24.77
C ALA A 131 27.51 -3.44 -25.59
#